data_cb99d8ab44339eb045f1f7f6a453bb09
#
_entry.id   cb99d8ab44339eb045f1f7f6a453bb09
#
_cell.length_a   1.000
_cell.length_b   1.000
_cell.length_c   1.000
_cell.angle_alpha   90.00
_cell.angle_beta   90.00
_cell.angle_gamma   90.00
#
_symmetry.space_group_name_H-M   'P 1'
#
loop_
_entity.id
_entity.type
_entity.pdbx_description
1 polymer ?
#
loop_
_entity_poly.entity_id
_entity_poly.type
_entity_poly.pdbx_seq_one_letter_code
_entity_poly.pdbx_strand_id
1 'polypeptide(L)'
;LKLDGSRLWRVNLGRNIRAGAHYTQMMVYDLDGDGCAEMVVKTSDGTIDGTGKVIGDPAADYREHGKSTLGRIMSGNEYLTIFNGRTGAAMKTIDHLPGRGENGSWGDNHANRSDRHLAAIAYLDGEHPSVVMCRGYYTRATLAAYDWDGKDLKLRWFFDSHSSPELKSYDGQGNHNLRVADVDGDGCDEIVYGACCIDHD
;
A
#
# COMPACT_ATOMS: atom_id res chain seq x y z
N LEU A 1 10.57 8.11 15.45
CA LEU A 1 11.34 8.94 16.38
C LEU A 1 10.47 9.27 17.60
N LYS A 2 11.10 9.55 18.74
CA LYS A 2 10.43 10.20 19.89
C LYS A 2 10.32 11.71 19.65
N LEU A 3 9.54 12.40 20.51
CA LEU A 3 9.40 13.86 20.40
C LEU A 3 10.72 14.63 20.63
N ASP A 4 11.66 14.04 21.35
CA ASP A 4 13.01 14.57 21.56
C ASP A 4 13.96 14.32 20.37
N GLY A 5 13.47 13.67 19.30
CA GLY A 5 14.24 13.32 18.11
C GLY A 5 15.05 12.01 18.25
N SER A 6 15.04 11.35 19.40
CA SER A 6 15.72 10.08 19.55
C SER A 6 15.03 8.97 18.73
N ARG A 7 15.84 8.07 18.16
CA ARG A 7 15.33 6.99 17.31
C ARG A 7 14.71 5.89 18.16
N LEU A 8 13.44 5.53 17.89
CA LEU A 8 12.82 4.32 18.43
C LEU A 8 13.35 3.08 17.72
N TRP A 9 13.16 3.01 16.42
CA TRP A 9 13.58 1.92 15.55
C TRP A 9 13.77 2.45 14.12
N ARG A 10 14.17 1.58 13.21
CA ARG A 10 14.32 1.88 11.79
C ARG A 10 14.00 0.64 10.97
N VAL A 11 13.08 0.76 10.03
CA VAL A 11 12.90 -0.19 8.93
C VAL A 11 13.76 0.24 7.76
N ASN A 12 14.50 -0.70 7.17
CA ASN A 12 15.22 -0.48 5.92
C ASN A 12 14.47 -1.22 4.81
N LEU A 13 13.81 -0.49 3.93
CA LEU A 13 13.01 -1.07 2.84
C LEU A 13 13.86 -1.83 1.79
N GLY A 14 15.19 -1.70 1.86
CA GLY A 14 16.10 -2.44 0.98
C GLY A 14 16.22 -1.83 -0.41
N ARG A 15 16.81 -2.62 -1.31
CA ARG A 15 17.13 -2.22 -2.68
C ARG A 15 16.00 -2.45 -3.68
N ASN A 16 15.01 -3.26 -3.31
CA ASN A 16 13.93 -3.72 -4.19
C ASN A 16 12.66 -2.89 -4.08
N ILE A 17 12.72 -1.76 -3.37
CA ILE A 17 11.63 -0.78 -3.29
C ILE A 17 12.06 0.49 -4.03
N ARG A 18 11.23 0.90 -5.01
CA ARG A 18 11.35 2.22 -5.60
C ARG A 18 10.87 3.25 -4.57
N ALA A 19 11.78 4.13 -4.13
CA ALA A 19 11.48 5.14 -3.13
C ALA A 19 11.03 6.46 -3.77
N GLY A 20 10.15 7.17 -3.08
CA GLY A 20 9.66 8.49 -3.51
C GLY A 20 8.24 8.75 -3.02
N ALA A 21 7.81 10.00 -3.15
CA ALA A 21 6.54 10.49 -2.60
C ALA A 21 5.29 9.70 -3.05
N HIS A 22 5.32 9.12 -4.24
CA HIS A 22 4.20 8.35 -4.79
C HIS A 22 4.45 6.84 -4.83
N TYR A 23 5.62 6.38 -4.41
CA TYR A 23 6.03 4.98 -4.55
C TYR A 23 6.06 4.22 -3.23
N THR A 24 6.12 4.95 -2.10
CA THR A 24 6.27 4.39 -0.76
C THR A 24 5.26 5.04 0.19
N GLN A 25 3.99 4.83 -0.07
CA GLN A 25 2.93 5.25 0.85
C GLN A 25 2.97 4.38 2.11
N MET A 26 2.81 4.99 3.27
CA MET A 26 2.71 4.29 4.54
C MET A 26 1.61 4.92 5.40
N MET A 27 0.95 4.09 6.18
CA MET A 27 0.01 4.50 7.21
C MET A 27 0.58 4.19 8.58
N VAL A 28 0.31 5.06 9.54
CA VAL A 28 0.63 4.86 10.95
C VAL A 28 -0.64 5.15 11.73
N TYR A 29 -1.24 4.13 12.29
CA TYR A 29 -2.49 4.22 13.02
C TYR A 29 -2.62 3.09 14.02
N ASP A 30 -3.36 3.29 15.10
CA ASP A 30 -3.75 2.24 16.05
C ASP A 30 -4.87 1.41 15.41
N LEU A 31 -4.47 0.30 14.80
CA LEU A 31 -5.36 -0.50 13.95
C LEU A 31 -6.16 -1.55 14.73
N ASP A 32 -5.72 -1.92 15.93
CA ASP A 32 -6.38 -2.92 16.79
C ASP A 32 -6.89 -2.34 18.12
N GLY A 33 -6.74 -1.02 18.32
CA GLY A 33 -7.26 -0.33 19.50
C GLY A 33 -6.48 -0.59 20.80
N ASP A 34 -5.22 -1.05 20.71
CA ASP A 34 -4.39 -1.34 21.87
C ASP A 34 -3.73 -0.08 22.48
N GLY A 35 -3.93 1.08 21.87
CA GLY A 35 -3.34 2.37 22.24
C GLY A 35 -1.95 2.60 21.67
N CYS A 36 -1.50 1.76 20.73
CA CYS A 36 -0.22 1.89 20.05
C CYS A 36 -0.38 1.70 18.55
N ALA A 37 0.08 2.68 17.79
CA ALA A 37 -0.04 2.62 16.35
C ALA A 37 0.84 1.52 15.75
N GLU A 38 0.31 0.86 14.72
CA GLU A 38 1.05 0.06 13.75
C GLU A 38 1.54 0.95 12.61
N MET A 39 2.52 0.45 11.87
CA MET A 39 2.92 1.01 10.58
C MET A 39 2.66 0.00 9.48
N VAL A 40 1.91 0.39 8.46
CA VAL A 40 1.67 -0.43 7.26
C VAL A 40 2.34 0.20 6.06
N VAL A 41 3.12 -0.59 5.33
CA VAL A 41 3.84 -0.11 4.14
C VAL A 41 4.13 -1.25 3.16
N LYS A 42 4.24 -0.90 1.87
CA LYS A 42 4.72 -1.83 0.86
C LYS A 42 6.18 -2.21 1.12
N THR A 43 6.47 -3.51 1.13
CA THR A 43 7.81 -4.09 1.29
C THR A 43 8.14 -5.02 0.12
N SER A 44 9.36 -5.53 0.11
CA SER A 44 9.85 -6.49 -0.88
C SER A 44 10.95 -7.35 -0.26
N ASP A 45 11.47 -8.28 -1.01
CA ASP A 45 12.62 -9.09 -0.62
C ASP A 45 13.80 -8.21 -0.19
N GLY A 46 14.45 -8.59 0.90
CA GLY A 46 15.57 -7.86 1.47
C GLY A 46 15.19 -6.64 2.32
N THR A 47 13.90 -6.40 2.58
CA THR A 47 13.48 -5.45 3.61
C THR A 47 13.92 -5.93 4.99
N ILE A 48 14.49 -5.04 5.82
CA ILE A 48 14.94 -5.35 7.18
C ILE A 48 14.07 -4.59 8.17
N ASP A 49 13.43 -5.30 9.06
CA ASP A 49 12.55 -4.73 10.08
C ASP A 49 13.32 -4.01 11.20
N GLY A 50 12.57 -3.41 12.13
CA GLY A 50 13.15 -2.65 13.25
C GLY A 50 13.98 -3.48 14.24
N THR A 51 13.84 -4.80 14.20
CA THR A 51 14.59 -5.76 15.03
C THR A 51 15.78 -6.39 14.31
N GLY A 52 15.95 -6.10 13.02
CA GLY A 52 17.02 -6.66 12.17
C GLY A 52 16.63 -7.92 11.42
N LYS A 53 15.36 -8.37 11.50
CA LYS A 53 14.87 -9.52 10.73
C LYS A 53 14.63 -9.15 9.28
N VAL A 54 15.07 -10.01 8.36
CA VAL A 54 14.87 -9.82 6.93
C VAL A 54 13.53 -10.41 6.49
N ILE A 55 12.80 -9.67 5.66
CA ILE A 55 11.58 -10.11 4.98
C ILE A 55 11.98 -10.66 3.60
N GLY A 56 11.49 -11.85 3.28
CA GLY A 56 11.76 -12.52 2.01
C GLY A 56 13.22 -12.90 1.80
N ASP A 57 13.68 -12.87 0.56
CA ASP A 57 15.05 -13.26 0.18
C ASP A 57 16.04 -12.09 0.34
N PRO A 58 17.03 -12.18 1.25
CA PRO A 58 18.04 -11.13 1.43
C PRO A 58 18.98 -10.95 0.23
N ALA A 59 19.11 -11.95 -0.63
CA ALA A 59 20.00 -11.92 -1.79
C ALA A 59 19.35 -11.30 -3.04
N ALA A 60 18.02 -11.20 -3.07
CA ALA A 60 17.29 -10.70 -4.22
C ALA A 60 17.69 -9.27 -4.60
N ASP A 61 17.86 -9.04 -5.91
CA ASP A 61 18.11 -7.72 -6.49
C ASP A 61 17.32 -7.57 -7.78
N TYR A 62 16.25 -6.81 -7.73
CA TYR A 62 15.30 -6.56 -8.82
C TYR A 62 15.57 -5.25 -9.56
N ARG A 63 16.66 -4.55 -9.21
CA ARG A 63 16.98 -3.28 -9.84
C ARG A 63 17.40 -3.47 -11.28
N GLU A 64 16.81 -2.66 -12.15
CA GLU A 64 17.21 -2.62 -13.55
C GLU A 64 18.57 -1.94 -13.70
N HIS A 65 19.37 -2.46 -14.62
CA HIS A 65 20.71 -1.96 -14.96
C HIS A 65 20.78 -1.40 -16.40
N GLY A 66 19.67 -1.44 -17.15
CA GLY A 66 19.57 -0.88 -18.49
C GLY A 66 19.62 0.65 -18.49
N LYS A 67 20.15 1.27 -19.58
CA LYS A 67 20.30 2.73 -19.64
C LYS A 67 18.99 3.51 -19.43
N SER A 68 17.87 3.02 -19.97
CA SER A 68 16.57 3.68 -19.88
C SER A 68 15.78 3.34 -18.63
N THR A 69 16.13 2.26 -17.94
CA THR A 69 15.41 1.72 -16.79
C THR A 69 16.25 1.67 -15.51
N LEU A 70 17.47 2.23 -15.58
CA LEU A 70 18.44 2.17 -14.48
C LEU A 70 17.82 2.55 -13.14
N GLY A 71 17.95 1.65 -12.16
CA GLY A 71 17.46 1.81 -10.80
C GLY A 71 15.94 1.63 -10.65
N ARG A 72 15.21 1.33 -11.71
CA ARG A 72 13.78 0.96 -11.61
C ARG A 72 13.63 -0.48 -11.16
N ILE A 73 12.49 -0.77 -10.57
CA ILE A 73 12.07 -2.11 -10.20
C ILE A 73 10.96 -2.53 -11.16
N MET A 74 11.29 -3.39 -12.11
CA MET A 74 10.36 -3.79 -13.18
C MET A 74 9.65 -5.10 -12.88
N SER A 75 10.17 -5.90 -11.95
CA SER A 75 9.68 -7.22 -11.57
C SER A 75 10.03 -7.52 -10.11
N GLY A 76 9.70 -8.72 -9.65
CA GLY A 76 10.05 -9.21 -8.33
C GLY A 76 8.88 -9.23 -7.35
N ASN A 77 9.12 -9.80 -6.19
CA ASN A 77 8.12 -9.95 -5.15
C ASN A 77 7.79 -8.61 -4.49
N GLU A 78 6.51 -8.39 -4.28
CA GLU A 78 5.98 -7.22 -3.58
C GLU A 78 5.05 -7.69 -2.46
N TYR A 79 5.22 -7.10 -1.31
CA TYR A 79 4.45 -7.44 -0.11
C TYR A 79 3.81 -6.19 0.49
N LEU A 80 2.78 -6.41 1.30
CA LEU A 80 2.26 -5.44 2.26
C LEU A 80 2.59 -5.96 3.65
N THR A 81 3.28 -5.15 4.45
CA THR A 81 3.73 -5.55 5.79
C THR A 81 3.22 -4.58 6.84
N ILE A 82 2.67 -5.13 7.91
CA ILE A 82 2.33 -4.40 9.12
C ILE A 82 3.45 -4.59 10.15
N PHE A 83 3.86 -3.47 10.75
CA PHE A 83 4.95 -3.41 11.73
C PHE A 83 4.43 -2.89 13.07
N ASN A 84 4.90 -3.47 14.14
CA ASN A 84 4.65 -2.99 15.49
C ASN A 84 5.25 -1.60 15.71
N GLY A 85 4.45 -0.63 16.08
CA GLY A 85 4.89 0.75 16.22
C GLY A 85 5.88 1.01 17.37
N ARG A 86 5.94 0.14 18.36
CA ARG A 86 6.90 0.28 19.49
C ARG A 86 8.29 -0.23 19.15
N THR A 87 8.37 -1.31 18.35
CA THR A 87 9.62 -2.06 18.11
C THR A 87 10.08 -2.02 16.65
N GLY A 88 9.17 -1.74 15.73
CA GLY A 88 9.40 -1.87 14.28
C GLY A 88 9.50 -3.32 13.81
N ALA A 89 9.15 -4.31 14.66
CA ALA A 89 9.10 -5.71 14.26
C ALA A 89 7.99 -5.95 13.22
N ALA A 90 8.29 -6.72 12.19
CA ALA A 90 7.26 -7.18 11.26
C ALA A 90 6.30 -8.14 11.96
N MET A 91 5.02 -7.78 12.06
CA MET A 91 3.96 -8.58 12.67
C MET A 91 3.33 -9.52 11.64
N LYS A 92 2.99 -9.00 10.48
CA LYS A 92 2.41 -9.76 9.36
C LYS A 92 2.90 -9.23 8.03
N THR A 93 3.19 -10.14 7.11
CA THR A 93 3.51 -9.84 5.71
C THR A 93 2.61 -10.69 4.83
N ILE A 94 1.95 -10.05 3.87
CA ILE A 94 1.12 -10.69 2.85
C ILE A 94 1.59 -10.25 1.46
N ASP A 95 1.23 -10.98 0.42
CA ASP A 95 1.46 -10.54 -0.95
C ASP A 95 0.70 -9.25 -1.24
N HIS A 96 1.34 -8.32 -1.95
CA HIS A 96 0.69 -7.06 -2.34
C HIS A 96 -0.41 -7.31 -3.37
N LEU A 97 -1.61 -6.84 -3.11
CA LEU A 97 -2.76 -6.95 -4.00
C LEU A 97 -3.12 -5.57 -4.62
N PRO A 98 -3.29 -5.50 -5.95
CA PRO A 98 -2.84 -6.49 -6.91
C PRO A 98 -1.33 -6.52 -7.01
N GLY A 99 -0.76 -7.66 -7.39
CA GLY A 99 0.63 -7.74 -7.77
C GLY A 99 0.92 -6.86 -9.01
N ARG A 100 2.19 -6.56 -9.27
CA ARG A 100 2.62 -5.75 -10.41
C ARG A 100 2.11 -6.31 -11.75
N GLY A 101 2.24 -7.62 -11.97
CA GLY A 101 1.97 -8.23 -13.27
C GLY A 101 2.80 -7.58 -14.37
N GLU A 102 2.25 -7.55 -15.57
CA GLU A 102 2.86 -6.89 -16.72
C GLU A 102 2.76 -5.36 -16.60
N ASN A 103 3.90 -4.64 -16.65
CA ASN A 103 3.93 -3.18 -16.52
C ASN A 103 3.03 -2.48 -17.56
N GLY A 104 2.97 -3.01 -18.78
CA GLY A 104 2.11 -2.48 -19.84
C GLY A 104 0.62 -2.45 -19.49
N SER A 105 0.14 -3.35 -18.62
CA SER A 105 -1.25 -3.37 -18.17
C SER A 105 -1.63 -2.15 -17.32
N TRP A 106 -0.63 -1.42 -16.80
CA TRP A 106 -0.79 -0.18 -16.05
C TRP A 106 -0.64 1.07 -16.92
N GLY A 107 -0.42 0.89 -18.25
CA GLY A 107 -0.37 1.97 -19.22
C GLY A 107 1.00 2.57 -19.48
N ASP A 108 2.09 1.98 -18.98
CA ASP A 108 3.46 2.27 -19.38
C ASP A 108 4.37 1.04 -19.21
N ASN A 109 5.51 1.04 -19.92
CA ASN A 109 6.50 -0.03 -19.87
C ASN A 109 7.71 0.33 -18.99
N HIS A 110 7.55 1.26 -18.06
CA HIS A 110 8.63 1.83 -17.26
C HIS A 110 8.42 1.65 -15.76
N ALA A 111 7.41 0.87 -15.34
CA ALA A 111 6.98 0.72 -13.97
C ALA A 111 6.68 2.05 -13.25
N ASN A 112 6.37 3.12 -14.00
CA ASN A 112 6.04 4.38 -13.37
C ASN A 112 4.60 4.38 -12.82
N ARG A 113 3.66 3.86 -13.60
CA ARG A 113 2.26 3.77 -13.19
C ARG A 113 2.00 2.61 -12.27
N SER A 114 2.63 1.45 -12.50
CA SER A 114 2.54 0.28 -11.63
C SER A 114 3.17 0.50 -10.24
N ASP A 115 4.06 1.47 -10.09
CA ASP A 115 4.66 1.84 -8.80
C ASP A 115 3.96 3.04 -8.12
N ARG A 116 2.87 3.56 -8.69
CA ARG A 116 2.11 4.65 -8.08
C ARG A 116 1.10 4.08 -7.08
N HIS A 117 1.24 4.52 -5.85
CA HIS A 117 0.40 4.11 -4.73
C HIS A 117 -0.14 5.33 -4.01
N LEU A 118 -1.34 5.20 -3.48
CA LEU A 118 -1.92 6.03 -2.44
C LEU A 118 -2.39 5.12 -1.32
N ALA A 119 -2.58 5.67 -0.14
CA ALA A 119 -3.04 4.91 1.00
C ALA A 119 -3.86 5.80 1.95
N ALA A 120 -4.78 5.18 2.66
CA ALA A 120 -5.59 5.83 3.68
C ALA A 120 -5.94 4.85 4.80
N ILE A 121 -6.42 5.40 5.91
CA ILE A 121 -7.17 4.69 6.93
C ILE A 121 -8.63 5.14 6.78
N ALA A 122 -9.56 4.19 6.81
CA ALA A 122 -10.99 4.42 6.67
C ALA A 122 -11.77 3.55 7.66
N TYR A 123 -12.85 4.07 8.19
CA TYR A 123 -13.77 3.34 9.06
C TYR A 123 -14.90 2.74 8.22
N LEU A 124 -14.57 1.68 7.46
CA LEU A 124 -15.47 1.06 6.48
C LEU A 124 -16.63 0.26 7.12
N ASP A 125 -16.62 0.05 8.41
CA ASP A 125 -17.73 -0.52 9.19
C ASP A 125 -18.25 0.43 10.26
N GLY A 126 -17.78 1.69 10.23
CA GLY A 126 -18.14 2.71 11.20
C GLY A 126 -17.50 2.58 12.59
N GLU A 127 -16.80 1.47 12.87
CA GLU A 127 -16.28 1.16 14.21
C GLU A 127 -14.77 0.91 14.23
N HIS A 128 -14.23 0.21 13.22
CA HIS A 128 -12.85 -0.23 13.20
C HIS A 128 -12.07 0.38 12.01
N PRO A 129 -10.81 0.78 12.22
CA PRO A 129 -9.99 1.31 11.15
C PRO A 129 -9.55 0.22 10.18
N SER A 130 -9.81 0.42 8.90
CA SER A 130 -9.31 -0.41 7.80
C SER A 130 -8.16 0.28 7.07
N VAL A 131 -7.23 -0.51 6.55
CA VAL A 131 -6.13 -0.04 5.70
C VAL A 131 -6.57 -0.09 4.25
N VAL A 132 -6.55 1.03 3.55
CA VAL A 132 -6.85 1.10 2.11
C VAL A 132 -5.56 1.37 1.34
N MET A 133 -5.20 0.45 0.43
CA MET A 133 -4.05 0.56 -0.46
C MET A 133 -4.51 0.72 -1.90
N CYS A 134 -4.11 1.82 -2.55
CA CYS A 134 -4.43 2.08 -3.94
C CYS A 134 -3.20 1.85 -4.80
N ARG A 135 -3.40 1.29 -6.00
CA ARG A 135 -2.38 1.13 -7.02
C ARG A 135 -2.93 1.52 -8.38
N GLY A 136 -2.09 2.12 -9.22
CA GLY A 136 -2.42 2.53 -10.59
C GLY A 136 -2.64 4.03 -10.73
N TYR A 137 -2.48 4.52 -11.99
CA TYR A 137 -2.40 5.94 -12.22
C TYR A 137 -2.73 6.26 -13.67
N TYR A 138 -3.72 7.11 -13.91
CA TYR A 138 -4.16 7.58 -15.23
C TYR A 138 -4.74 6.52 -16.19
N THR A 139 -4.76 5.25 -15.80
CA THR A 139 -5.37 4.13 -16.51
C THR A 139 -6.02 3.21 -15.48
N ARG A 140 -5.67 1.94 -15.43
CA ARG A 140 -6.17 1.01 -14.42
C ARG A 140 -6.03 1.59 -13.03
N ALA A 141 -7.11 1.60 -12.28
CA ALA A 141 -7.20 2.03 -10.89
C ALA A 141 -7.63 0.84 -10.02
N THR A 142 -6.90 0.61 -8.93
CA THR A 142 -7.21 -0.46 -7.99
C THR A 142 -7.15 0.04 -6.57
N LEU A 143 -8.06 -0.47 -5.72
CA LEU A 143 -8.10 -0.24 -4.30
C LEU A 143 -8.28 -1.58 -3.59
N ALA A 144 -7.51 -1.84 -2.55
CA ALA A 144 -7.65 -3.01 -1.69
C ALA A 144 -7.81 -2.54 -0.24
N ALA A 145 -8.89 -2.93 0.41
CA ALA A 145 -9.15 -2.65 1.82
C ALA A 145 -8.86 -3.86 2.68
N TYR A 146 -8.22 -3.64 3.82
CA TYR A 146 -7.83 -4.69 4.75
C TYR A 146 -8.18 -4.32 6.18
N ASP A 147 -8.63 -5.31 6.94
CA ASP A 147 -8.84 -5.22 8.38
C ASP A 147 -7.70 -5.91 9.12
N TRP A 148 -7.27 -5.30 10.21
CA TRP A 148 -6.26 -5.86 11.13
C TRP A 148 -6.93 -6.32 12.42
N ASP A 149 -6.71 -7.58 12.82
CA ASP A 149 -7.28 -8.16 14.04
C ASP A 149 -6.23 -8.39 15.16
N GLY A 150 -5.08 -7.71 15.08
CA GLY A 150 -3.95 -7.91 15.99
C GLY A 150 -3.04 -9.07 15.60
N LYS A 151 -3.43 -9.90 14.60
CA LYS A 151 -2.70 -11.08 14.17
C LYS A 151 -2.63 -11.25 12.66
N ASP A 152 -3.76 -11.07 11.98
CA ASP A 152 -3.89 -11.27 10.55
C ASP A 152 -4.44 -10.02 9.86
N LEU A 153 -3.85 -9.70 8.70
CA LEU A 153 -4.31 -8.64 7.81
C LEU A 153 -5.23 -9.29 6.77
N LYS A 154 -6.54 -9.08 6.92
CA LYS A 154 -7.59 -9.73 6.15
C LYS A 154 -8.11 -8.80 5.06
N LEU A 155 -8.17 -9.29 3.82
CA LEU A 155 -8.81 -8.55 2.74
C LEU A 155 -10.31 -8.41 3.04
N ARG A 156 -10.81 -7.16 3.09
CA ARG A 156 -12.23 -6.83 3.20
C ARG A 156 -12.87 -6.85 1.81
N TRP A 157 -12.36 -6.02 0.91
CA TRP A 157 -12.78 -5.97 -0.49
C TRP A 157 -11.64 -5.52 -1.41
N PHE A 158 -11.85 -5.73 -2.70
CA PHE A 158 -10.91 -5.33 -3.75
C PHE A 158 -11.67 -4.77 -4.96
N PHE A 159 -11.39 -3.50 -5.27
CA PHE A 159 -11.87 -2.83 -6.47
C PHE A 159 -10.78 -2.83 -7.54
N ASP A 160 -11.16 -3.10 -8.80
CA ASP A 160 -10.30 -3.04 -9.97
C ASP A 160 -11.08 -2.54 -11.18
N SER A 161 -10.71 -1.39 -11.72
CA SER A 161 -11.38 -0.82 -12.91
C SER A 161 -11.31 -1.72 -14.14
N HIS A 162 -10.44 -2.73 -14.16
CA HIS A 162 -10.33 -3.69 -15.24
C HIS A 162 -11.03 -5.03 -14.97
N SER A 163 -11.72 -5.19 -13.84
CA SER A 163 -12.40 -6.46 -13.52
C SER A 163 -13.65 -6.72 -14.35
N SER A 164 -14.27 -5.66 -14.91
CA SER A 164 -15.39 -5.78 -15.86
C SER A 164 -15.42 -4.61 -16.83
N PRO A 165 -16.13 -4.72 -17.99
CA PRO A 165 -16.28 -3.62 -18.94
C PRO A 165 -16.97 -2.38 -18.34
N GLU A 166 -17.91 -2.58 -17.43
CA GLU A 166 -18.69 -1.51 -16.78
C GLU A 166 -17.76 -0.67 -15.88
N LEU A 167 -16.85 -1.32 -15.15
CA LEU A 167 -15.91 -0.64 -14.25
C LEU A 167 -14.79 0.09 -14.99
N LYS A 168 -14.61 -0.17 -16.28
CA LYS A 168 -13.58 0.50 -17.08
C LYS A 168 -13.79 2.01 -17.21
N SER A 169 -15.00 2.50 -16.99
CA SER A 169 -15.29 3.93 -16.91
C SER A 169 -14.57 4.65 -15.76
N TYR A 170 -14.08 3.88 -14.78
CA TYR A 170 -13.27 4.38 -13.66
C TYR A 170 -11.76 4.43 -13.97
N ASP A 171 -11.33 4.07 -15.18
CA ASP A 171 -9.95 4.27 -15.60
C ASP A 171 -9.56 5.74 -15.49
N GLY A 172 -8.33 5.98 -15.06
CA GLY A 172 -7.81 7.34 -14.91
C GLY A 172 -8.19 8.04 -13.61
N GLN A 173 -8.95 7.40 -12.73
CA GLN A 173 -9.29 7.98 -11.42
C GLN A 173 -8.10 7.99 -10.46
N GLY A 174 -7.13 7.09 -10.64
CA GLY A 174 -5.87 7.16 -9.93
C GLY A 174 -5.13 8.46 -10.21
N ASN A 175 -5.03 9.34 -9.25
CA ASN A 175 -4.34 10.62 -9.36
C ASN A 175 -3.48 10.90 -8.12
N HIS A 176 -3.22 12.16 -7.78
CA HIS A 176 -2.34 12.53 -6.67
C HIS A 176 -3.05 12.66 -5.33
N ASN A 177 -4.34 12.33 -5.25
CA ASN A 177 -5.15 12.58 -4.08
C ASN A 177 -6.14 11.44 -3.79
N LEU A 178 -6.28 11.15 -2.52
CA LEU A 178 -7.24 10.25 -1.93
C LEU A 178 -7.87 10.96 -0.73
N ARG A 179 -9.17 10.84 -0.53
CA ARG A 179 -9.88 11.31 0.64
C ARG A 179 -10.78 10.21 1.16
N VAL A 180 -11.06 10.31 2.44
CA VAL A 180 -11.95 9.41 3.17
C VAL A 180 -12.97 10.27 3.88
N ALA A 181 -14.22 9.95 3.77
CA ALA A 181 -15.32 10.61 4.48
C ALA A 181 -16.60 9.78 4.39
N ASP A 182 -17.42 9.82 5.40
CA ASP A 182 -18.83 9.41 5.35
C ASP A 182 -19.59 10.45 4.50
N VAL A 183 -19.80 10.15 3.20
CA VAL A 183 -20.38 11.12 2.24
C VAL A 183 -21.89 11.00 2.10
N ASP A 184 -22.48 9.87 2.48
CA ASP A 184 -23.92 9.65 2.42
C ASP A 184 -24.62 9.69 3.80
N GLY A 185 -23.84 9.71 4.88
CA GLY A 185 -24.33 9.89 6.26
C GLY A 185 -24.78 8.58 6.90
N ASP A 186 -24.30 7.43 6.45
CA ASP A 186 -24.66 6.12 6.98
C ASP A 186 -23.80 5.69 8.17
N GLY A 187 -22.72 6.42 8.47
CA GLY A 187 -21.80 6.18 9.56
C GLY A 187 -20.55 5.36 9.18
N CYS A 188 -20.43 4.96 7.92
CA CYS A 188 -19.23 4.32 7.37
C CYS A 188 -18.48 5.30 6.46
N ASP A 189 -17.19 5.09 6.27
CA ASP A 189 -16.39 5.93 5.38
C ASP A 189 -16.39 5.40 3.95
N GLU A 190 -16.56 6.29 2.96
CA GLU A 190 -16.28 6.06 1.55
C GLU A 190 -14.88 6.54 1.18
N ILE A 191 -14.39 5.99 0.06
CA ILE A 191 -13.10 6.37 -0.53
C ILE A 191 -13.32 7.26 -1.74
N VAL A 192 -13.04 8.55 -1.61
CA VAL A 192 -13.07 9.51 -2.72
C VAL A 192 -11.72 9.46 -3.45
N TYR A 193 -11.72 8.86 -4.63
CA TYR A 193 -10.52 8.58 -5.42
C TYR A 193 -10.64 9.23 -6.82
N GLY A 194 -9.96 10.35 -7.01
CA GLY A 194 -10.17 11.18 -8.20
C GLY A 194 -11.56 11.79 -8.23
N ALA A 195 -12.34 11.46 -9.25
CA ALA A 195 -13.72 11.87 -9.41
C ALA A 195 -14.72 10.74 -9.14
N CYS A 196 -14.26 9.60 -8.60
CA CYS A 196 -15.16 8.53 -8.16
C CYS A 196 -15.24 8.46 -6.63
N CYS A 197 -16.34 7.93 -6.14
CA CYS A 197 -16.55 7.54 -4.76
C CYS A 197 -16.73 6.02 -4.74
N ILE A 198 -15.96 5.34 -3.93
CA ILE A 198 -16.06 3.89 -3.73
C ILE A 198 -16.69 3.69 -2.36
N ASP A 199 -17.79 2.98 -2.36
CA ASP A 199 -18.57 2.66 -1.19
C ASP A 199 -17.80 1.73 -0.22
N HIS A 200 -18.25 1.69 1.01
CA HIS A 200 -17.58 0.94 2.09
C HIS A 200 -17.73 -0.58 1.94
N ASP A 201 -18.70 -1.11 1.13
CA ASP A 201 -19.01 -2.53 0.93
C ASP A 201 -18.77 -3.07 -0.51
#